data_390cd52b3047ed064a152cab4cccce74
#
_entry.id   390cd52b3047ed064a152cab4cccce74
#
_cell.length_a   1.000
_cell.length_b   1.000
_cell.length_c   1.000
_cell.angle_alpha   90.00
_cell.angle_beta   90.00
_cell.angle_gamma   90.00
#
_symmetry.space_group_name_H-M   'P 1'
#
loop_
_entity.id
_entity.type
_entity.pdbx_description
1 polymer ?
#
loop_
_entity_poly.entity_id
_entity_poly.type
_entity_poly.pdbx_seq_one_letter_code
_entity_poly.pdbx_strand_id
1 'polypeptide(L)'
;NIAAGTDEGYVVDPMCGTGGILIESALTGRATLGIDFDPVMVEGSQQNIDWAQVDAEVKRGDATRFELPKDVAAVVVDPPYGRNSPSDEKLIEDMLANIRSQNSECKLVVILPVEAGGDDLDEEITTDIELPGYEIKSAFGIPVHKSLGRVMIIAEASTQD
;
A
#
# COMPACT_ATOMS: atom_id res chain seq x y z
N ASN A 1 7.67 6.48 1.57
CA ASN A 1 8.39 6.71 2.83
C ASN A 1 8.00 8.03 3.49
N ILE A 2 7.98 9.16 2.76
CA ILE A 2 7.50 10.45 3.31
C ILE A 2 6.04 10.31 3.75
N ALA A 3 5.21 9.67 2.93
CA ALA A 3 3.80 9.43 3.24
C ALA A 3 3.61 8.53 4.47
N ALA A 4 4.48 7.54 4.68
CA ALA A 4 4.45 6.68 5.86
C ALA A 4 4.85 7.40 7.17
N GLY A 5 5.39 8.62 7.07
CA GLY A 5 5.77 9.44 8.22
C GLY A 5 7.15 9.10 8.78
N THR A 6 7.45 9.65 9.96
CA THR A 6 8.73 9.50 10.66
C THR A 6 8.67 8.57 11.86
N ASP A 7 7.50 7.97 12.13
CA ASP A 7 7.30 7.12 13.29
C ASP A 7 8.20 5.89 13.23
N GLU A 8 8.71 5.46 14.37
CA GLU A 8 9.44 4.20 14.49
C GLU A 8 8.47 3.03 14.27
N GLY A 9 8.98 1.90 13.77
CA GLY A 9 8.20 0.69 13.54
C GLY A 9 8.24 0.20 12.09
N TYR A 10 7.52 -0.88 11.86
CA TYR A 10 7.49 -1.54 10.56
C TYR A 10 6.71 -0.74 9.51
N VAL A 11 7.25 -0.72 8.30
CA VAL A 11 6.47 -0.47 7.09
C VAL A 11 6.08 -1.82 6.49
N VAL A 12 4.80 -2.04 6.29
CA VAL A 12 4.26 -3.31 5.77
C VAL A 12 3.64 -3.10 4.40
N ASP A 13 4.02 -3.93 3.43
CA ASP A 13 3.36 -4.01 2.12
C ASP A 13 2.68 -5.37 1.97
N PRO A 14 1.35 -5.44 2.09
CA PRO A 14 0.60 -6.69 2.03
C PRO A 14 0.41 -7.28 0.61
N MET A 15 0.86 -6.57 -0.43
CA MET A 15 0.82 -7.02 -1.83
C MET A 15 2.12 -6.62 -2.54
N CYS A 16 3.27 -7.01 -1.96
CA CYS A 16 4.57 -6.42 -2.27
C CYS A 16 5.13 -6.72 -3.66
N GLY A 17 4.54 -7.66 -4.40
CA GLY A 17 5.04 -8.03 -5.73
C GLY A 17 6.52 -8.38 -5.69
N THR A 18 7.32 -7.70 -6.51
CA THR A 18 8.78 -7.89 -6.59
C THR A 18 9.58 -7.06 -5.59
N GLY A 19 8.92 -6.43 -4.60
CA GLY A 19 9.57 -5.81 -3.44
C GLY A 19 10.05 -4.37 -3.63
N GLY A 20 9.53 -3.64 -4.61
CA GLY A 20 9.97 -2.26 -4.87
C GLY A 20 9.77 -1.34 -3.65
N ILE A 21 8.58 -1.35 -3.04
CA ILE A 21 8.28 -0.56 -1.84
C ILE A 21 9.15 -1.00 -0.65
N LEU A 22 9.41 -2.30 -0.51
CA LEU A 22 10.23 -2.85 0.56
C LEU A 22 11.65 -2.31 0.49
N ILE A 23 12.26 -2.35 -0.69
CA ILE A 23 13.63 -1.86 -0.91
C ILE A 23 13.73 -0.37 -0.61
N GLU A 24 12.83 0.44 -1.17
CA GLU A 24 12.82 1.88 -0.95
C GLU A 24 12.58 2.23 0.54
N SER A 25 11.77 1.46 1.24
CA SER A 25 11.55 1.65 2.67
C SER A 25 12.79 1.27 3.49
N ALA A 26 13.39 0.12 3.21
CA ALA A 26 14.59 -0.36 3.91
C ALA A 26 15.80 0.57 3.69
N LEU A 27 15.97 1.15 2.49
CA LEU A 27 17.00 2.15 2.21
C LEU A 27 16.90 3.41 3.09
N THR A 28 15.72 3.70 3.65
CA THR A 28 15.56 4.78 4.63
C THR A 28 15.78 4.35 6.08
N GLY A 29 16.26 3.12 6.30
CA GLY A 29 16.57 2.58 7.63
C GLY A 29 15.35 2.04 8.39
N ARG A 30 14.22 1.79 7.72
CA ARG A 30 13.00 1.25 8.33
C ARG A 30 12.98 -0.27 8.33
N ALA A 31 12.51 -0.86 9.41
CA ALA A 31 12.11 -2.25 9.42
C ALA A 31 10.95 -2.46 8.43
N THR A 32 11.05 -3.48 7.57
CA THR A 32 10.13 -3.62 6.45
C THR A 32 9.69 -5.08 6.29
N LEU A 33 8.38 -5.28 6.10
CA LEU A 33 7.79 -6.60 5.87
C LEU A 33 6.91 -6.57 4.62
N GLY A 34 7.19 -7.44 3.67
CA GLY A 34 6.35 -7.70 2.51
C GLY A 34 5.57 -9.01 2.62
N ILE A 35 4.35 -8.98 2.12
CA ILE A 35 3.51 -10.16 1.95
C ILE A 35 3.10 -10.23 0.47
N ASP A 36 3.15 -11.41 -0.10
CA ASP A 36 2.54 -11.65 -1.41
C ASP A 36 1.96 -13.07 -1.46
N PHE A 37 0.85 -13.22 -2.17
CA PHE A 37 0.19 -14.52 -2.34
C PHE A 37 0.93 -15.41 -3.34
N ASP A 38 1.52 -14.81 -4.38
CA ASP A 38 2.21 -15.51 -5.45
C ASP A 38 3.64 -15.88 -5.01
N PRO A 39 3.96 -17.18 -4.96
CA PRO A 39 5.32 -17.61 -4.59
C PRO A 39 6.40 -17.12 -5.57
N VAL A 40 6.06 -16.85 -6.83
CA VAL A 40 7.01 -16.30 -7.82
C VAL A 40 7.35 -14.84 -7.47
N MET A 41 6.37 -14.06 -7.01
CA MET A 41 6.59 -12.69 -6.54
C MET A 41 7.45 -12.68 -5.28
N VAL A 42 7.17 -13.56 -4.32
CA VAL A 42 7.97 -13.70 -3.09
C VAL A 42 9.43 -14.04 -3.41
N GLU A 43 9.67 -15.00 -4.29
CA GLU A 43 11.03 -15.36 -4.71
C GLU A 43 11.72 -14.19 -5.43
N GLY A 44 11.03 -13.51 -6.35
CA GLY A 44 11.55 -12.35 -7.05
C GLY A 44 11.85 -11.18 -6.11
N SER A 45 10.98 -10.95 -5.13
CA SER A 45 11.19 -9.94 -4.09
C SER A 45 12.45 -10.26 -3.26
N GLN A 46 12.64 -11.51 -2.82
CA GLN A 46 13.84 -11.91 -2.08
C GLN A 46 15.12 -11.69 -2.90
N GLN A 47 15.11 -12.08 -4.18
CA GLN A 47 16.26 -11.84 -5.06
C GLN A 47 16.59 -10.35 -5.21
N ASN A 48 15.58 -9.50 -5.33
CA ASN A 48 15.77 -8.06 -5.42
C ASN A 48 16.26 -7.43 -4.11
N ILE A 49 15.76 -7.90 -2.97
CA ILE A 49 16.23 -7.49 -1.62
C ILE A 49 17.72 -7.85 -1.46
N ASP A 50 18.08 -9.09 -1.79
CA ASP A 50 19.48 -9.58 -1.72
C ASP A 50 20.40 -8.77 -2.66
N TRP A 51 19.94 -8.48 -3.88
CA TRP A 51 20.69 -7.66 -4.84
C TRP A 51 20.88 -6.22 -4.35
N ALA A 52 19.85 -5.62 -3.76
CA ALA A 52 19.88 -4.27 -3.21
C ALA A 52 20.70 -4.17 -1.90
N GLN A 53 21.03 -5.31 -1.30
CA GLN A 53 21.75 -5.41 -0.02
C GLN A 53 21.07 -4.63 1.12
N VAL A 54 19.74 -4.70 1.19
CA VAL A 54 18.93 -4.06 2.24
C VAL A 54 18.38 -5.10 3.20
N ASP A 55 18.01 -4.65 4.41
CA ASP A 55 17.39 -5.48 5.44
C ASP A 55 15.86 -5.34 5.35
N ALA A 56 15.23 -6.29 4.67
CA ALA A 56 13.79 -6.37 4.53
C ALA A 56 13.34 -7.84 4.57
N GLU A 57 12.19 -8.09 5.16
CA GLU A 57 11.57 -9.41 5.18
C GLU A 57 10.51 -9.52 4.10
N VAL A 58 10.40 -10.68 3.46
CA VAL A 58 9.29 -11.03 2.59
C VAL A 58 8.74 -12.41 2.94
N LYS A 59 7.40 -12.55 2.96
CA LYS A 59 6.71 -13.79 3.30
C LYS A 59 5.59 -14.07 2.33
N ARG A 60 5.35 -15.34 2.04
CA ARG A 60 4.14 -15.74 1.33
C ARG A 60 2.94 -15.64 2.26
N GLY A 61 1.89 -14.97 1.83
CA GLY A 61 0.68 -14.79 2.62
C GLY A 61 -0.49 -14.24 1.82
N ASP A 62 -1.63 -14.12 2.48
CA ASP A 62 -2.87 -13.58 1.93
C ASP A 62 -3.13 -12.21 2.57
N ALA A 63 -3.21 -11.16 1.77
CA ALA A 63 -3.42 -9.78 2.21
C ALA A 63 -4.69 -9.59 3.06
N THR A 64 -5.67 -10.48 2.92
CA THR A 64 -6.94 -10.40 3.66
C THR A 64 -6.88 -11.02 5.06
N ARG A 65 -5.78 -11.70 5.42
CA ARG A 65 -5.68 -12.43 6.70
C ARG A 65 -4.27 -12.57 7.26
N PHE A 66 -3.30 -11.79 6.76
CA PHE A 66 -1.96 -11.78 7.35
C PHE A 66 -1.97 -11.12 8.73
N GLU A 67 -0.95 -11.41 9.52
CA GLU A 67 -0.76 -10.80 10.84
C GLU A 67 0.19 -9.60 10.73
N LEU A 68 -0.24 -8.45 11.25
CA LEU A 68 0.59 -7.26 11.38
C LEU A 68 1.63 -7.43 12.50
N PRO A 69 2.86 -6.91 12.32
CA PRO A 69 3.77 -6.69 13.45
C PRO A 69 3.11 -5.83 14.53
N LYS A 70 3.49 -6.02 15.80
CA LYS A 70 2.91 -5.25 16.92
C LYS A 70 3.22 -3.75 16.83
N ASP A 71 4.36 -3.42 16.26
CA ASP A 71 4.91 -2.09 16.12
C ASP A 71 4.86 -1.61 14.67
N VAL A 72 3.75 -1.84 13.98
CA VAL A 72 3.55 -1.31 12.63
C VAL A 72 3.30 0.19 12.68
N ALA A 73 4.12 0.94 11.94
CA ALA A 73 3.99 2.39 11.79
C ALA A 73 3.09 2.75 10.59
N ALA A 74 3.23 2.00 9.49
CA ALA A 74 2.43 2.23 8.30
C ALA A 74 2.23 0.97 7.47
N VAL A 75 1.09 0.88 6.83
CA VAL A 75 0.84 -0.05 5.72
C VAL A 75 0.88 0.76 4.42
N VAL A 76 1.72 0.33 3.48
CA VAL A 76 1.89 0.98 2.18
C VAL A 76 1.61 -0.06 1.11
N VAL A 77 0.64 0.16 0.26
CA VAL A 77 0.21 -0.82 -0.74
C VAL A 77 -0.01 -0.19 -2.11
N ASP A 78 0.53 -0.84 -3.13
CA ASP A 78 0.25 -0.61 -4.55
C ASP A 78 -0.43 -1.88 -5.09
N PRO A 79 -1.76 -2.02 -4.95
CA PRO A 79 -2.45 -3.25 -5.29
C PRO A 79 -2.36 -3.53 -6.79
N PRO A 80 -2.40 -4.82 -7.20
CA PRO A 80 -2.32 -5.18 -8.61
C PRO A 80 -3.50 -4.58 -9.38
N TYR A 81 -3.18 -3.85 -10.45
CA TYR A 81 -4.17 -3.22 -11.30
C TYR A 81 -4.71 -4.23 -12.32
N GLY A 82 -5.80 -4.87 -12.01
CA GLY A 82 -6.66 -5.54 -12.96
C GLY A 82 -7.98 -4.77 -13.01
N ARG A 83 -8.43 -4.37 -14.19
CA ARG A 83 -9.70 -3.69 -14.50
C ARG A 83 -10.73 -3.85 -13.37
N ASN A 84 -11.17 -2.74 -12.78
CA ASN A 84 -12.21 -2.62 -11.74
C ASN A 84 -13.22 -3.77 -11.78
N SER A 85 -12.85 -4.92 -11.25
CA SER A 85 -13.74 -6.06 -11.14
C SER A 85 -14.28 -6.08 -9.71
N PRO A 86 -15.51 -6.53 -9.48
CA PRO A 86 -16.05 -6.67 -8.13
C PRO A 86 -15.17 -7.54 -7.21
N SER A 87 -14.35 -8.43 -7.77
CA SER A 87 -13.39 -9.24 -7.01
C SER A 87 -12.21 -8.44 -6.51
N ASP A 88 -11.75 -7.44 -7.25
CA ASP A 88 -10.60 -6.60 -6.88
C ASP A 88 -11.02 -5.58 -5.81
N GLU A 89 -12.20 -5.00 -5.94
CA GLU A 89 -12.79 -4.13 -4.92
C GLU A 89 -12.94 -4.87 -3.59
N LYS A 90 -13.53 -6.08 -3.63
CA LYS A 90 -13.68 -6.90 -2.44
C LYS A 90 -12.34 -7.29 -1.81
N LEU A 91 -11.32 -7.58 -2.60
CA LEU A 91 -9.99 -7.89 -2.08
C LEU A 91 -9.42 -6.72 -1.28
N ILE A 92 -9.56 -5.49 -1.79
CA ILE A 92 -9.12 -4.28 -1.11
C ILE A 92 -9.94 -4.08 0.18
N GLU A 93 -11.26 -4.20 0.13
CA GLU A 93 -12.12 -4.08 1.31
C GLU A 93 -11.74 -5.08 2.41
N ASP A 94 -11.58 -6.36 2.05
CA ASP A 94 -11.24 -7.43 2.99
C ASP A 94 -9.83 -7.20 3.59
N MET A 95 -8.86 -6.71 2.79
CA MET A 95 -7.53 -6.33 3.27
C MET A 95 -7.60 -5.15 4.25
N LEU A 96 -8.33 -4.09 3.92
CA LEU A 96 -8.50 -2.92 4.79
C LEU A 96 -9.17 -3.29 6.12
N ALA A 97 -10.19 -4.16 6.07
CA ALA A 97 -10.84 -4.68 7.25
C ALA A 97 -9.88 -5.51 8.13
N ASN A 98 -9.02 -6.34 7.51
CA ASN A 98 -8.00 -7.10 8.23
C ASN A 98 -7.00 -6.18 8.95
N ILE A 99 -6.47 -5.16 8.26
CA ILE A 99 -5.53 -4.19 8.83
C ILE A 99 -6.18 -3.46 10.01
N ARG A 100 -7.37 -2.90 9.81
CA ARG A 100 -8.10 -2.13 10.82
C ARG A 100 -8.42 -2.95 12.07
N SER A 101 -8.75 -4.22 11.91
CA SER A 101 -9.06 -5.11 13.04
C SER A 101 -7.87 -5.38 13.95
N GLN A 102 -6.64 -5.25 13.45
CA GLN A 102 -5.40 -5.51 14.18
C GLN A 102 -4.76 -4.23 14.72
N ASN A 103 -4.80 -3.15 13.97
CA ASN A 103 -4.25 -1.85 14.37
C ASN A 103 -4.98 -0.71 13.69
N SER A 104 -5.83 -0.01 14.45
CA SER A 104 -6.56 1.18 13.98
C SER A 104 -5.72 2.47 14.01
N GLU A 105 -4.51 2.44 14.56
CA GLU A 105 -3.65 3.63 14.68
C GLU A 105 -2.57 3.70 13.60
N CYS A 106 -2.33 2.60 12.86
CA CYS A 106 -1.33 2.61 11.81
C CYS A 106 -1.79 3.48 10.61
N LYS A 107 -0.84 4.19 10.05
CA LYS A 107 -1.06 4.98 8.85
C LYS A 107 -1.25 4.07 7.64
N LEU A 108 -2.22 4.40 6.79
CA LEU A 108 -2.46 3.70 5.53
C LEU A 108 -2.02 4.58 4.36
N VAL A 109 -1.23 4.02 3.46
CA VAL A 109 -0.88 4.65 2.17
C VAL A 109 -1.28 3.69 1.05
N VAL A 110 -2.22 4.12 0.22
CA VAL A 110 -2.71 3.31 -0.92
C VAL A 110 -2.42 4.05 -2.21
N ILE A 111 -1.92 3.32 -3.21
CA ILE A 111 -1.70 3.84 -4.55
C ILE A 111 -2.73 3.21 -5.47
N LEU A 112 -3.61 4.01 -6.07
CA LEU A 112 -4.68 3.54 -6.94
C LEU A 112 -4.52 4.09 -8.36
N PRO A 113 -4.93 3.34 -9.40
CA PRO A 113 -4.99 3.85 -10.76
C PRO A 113 -6.15 4.83 -10.89
N VAL A 114 -5.95 5.88 -11.65
CA VAL A 114 -7.00 6.83 -12.04
C VAL A 114 -6.94 7.08 -13.54
N GLU A 115 -8.08 7.31 -14.17
CA GLU A 115 -8.09 7.75 -15.55
C GLU A 115 -7.54 9.19 -15.61
N ALA A 116 -6.49 9.39 -16.41
CA ALA A 116 -5.95 10.73 -16.61
C ALA A 116 -6.85 11.52 -17.56
N GLY A 117 -7.56 12.49 -17.03
CA GLY A 117 -8.41 13.43 -17.77
C GLY A 117 -7.67 14.68 -18.25
N GLY A 118 -6.50 14.56 -18.94
CA GLY A 118 -5.75 15.73 -19.42
C GLY A 118 -4.55 16.09 -18.54
N ASP A 119 -4.00 17.30 -18.75
CA ASP A 119 -2.75 17.75 -18.11
C ASP A 119 -2.90 18.13 -16.62
N ASP A 120 -4.11 18.16 -16.09
CA ASP A 120 -4.42 18.54 -14.71
C ASP A 120 -4.97 17.35 -13.93
N LEU A 121 -4.11 16.71 -13.15
CA LEU A 121 -4.50 15.78 -12.09
C LEU A 121 -4.86 16.61 -10.84
N ASP A 122 -5.87 17.45 -10.95
CA ASP A 122 -6.29 18.36 -9.89
C ASP A 122 -7.25 17.70 -8.88
N GLU A 123 -7.54 18.41 -7.81
CA GLU A 123 -8.27 18.02 -6.58
C GLU A 123 -9.61 17.25 -6.79
N GLU A 124 -10.18 17.25 -7.99
CA GLU A 124 -11.42 16.54 -8.30
C GLU A 124 -11.30 15.00 -8.29
N ILE A 125 -10.09 14.45 -8.46
CA ILE A 125 -9.88 12.99 -8.57
C ILE A 125 -10.15 12.26 -7.25
N THR A 126 -10.14 12.97 -6.13
CA THR A 126 -10.28 12.35 -4.79
C THR A 126 -11.71 12.27 -4.30
N THR A 127 -12.67 12.93 -4.95
CA THR A 127 -14.06 13.01 -4.47
C THR A 127 -14.83 11.70 -4.58
N ASP A 128 -14.42 10.81 -5.48
CA ASP A 128 -15.11 9.54 -5.74
C ASP A 128 -14.40 8.31 -5.16
N ILE A 129 -13.26 8.50 -4.44
CA ILE A 129 -12.53 7.39 -3.85
C ILE A 129 -12.97 7.21 -2.40
N GLU A 130 -13.55 6.06 -2.11
CA GLU A 130 -13.89 5.64 -0.77
C GLU A 130 -12.95 4.52 -0.30
N LEU A 131 -12.42 4.66 0.91
CA LEU A 131 -11.67 3.61 1.61
C LEU A 131 -12.48 3.17 2.83
N PRO A 132 -13.19 2.03 2.78
CA PRO A 132 -14.08 1.61 3.85
C PRO A 132 -13.42 1.55 5.22
N GLY A 133 -13.92 2.34 6.16
CA GLY A 133 -13.40 2.44 7.53
C GLY A 133 -12.18 3.34 7.70
N TYR A 134 -11.80 4.10 6.67
CA TYR A 134 -10.69 5.05 6.73
C TYR A 134 -11.13 6.46 6.31
N GLU A 135 -10.51 7.45 6.91
CA GLU A 135 -10.62 8.87 6.55
C GLU A 135 -9.42 9.29 5.73
N ILE A 136 -9.65 9.81 4.53
CA ILE A 136 -8.59 10.33 3.67
C ILE A 136 -8.06 11.64 4.24
N LYS A 137 -6.77 11.70 4.55
CA LYS A 137 -6.09 12.88 5.07
C LYS A 137 -5.41 13.70 3.98
N SER A 138 -4.89 13.02 2.95
CA SER A 138 -4.24 13.67 1.81
C SER A 138 -4.27 12.75 0.60
N ALA A 139 -4.29 13.35 -0.59
CA ALA A 139 -4.16 12.63 -1.84
C ALA A 139 -3.25 13.40 -2.80
N PHE A 140 -2.47 12.66 -3.59
CA PHE A 140 -1.49 13.21 -4.51
C PHE A 140 -1.60 12.52 -5.86
N GLY A 141 -1.91 13.29 -6.89
CA GLY A 141 -1.92 12.80 -8.26
C GLY A 141 -0.51 12.56 -8.78
N ILE A 142 -0.28 11.43 -9.43
CA ILE A 142 0.99 11.04 -10.04
C ILE A 142 0.72 10.77 -11.53
N PRO A 143 1.11 11.67 -12.44
CA PRO A 143 0.95 11.43 -13.86
C PRO A 143 1.88 10.30 -14.32
N VAL A 144 1.33 9.31 -15.04
CA VAL A 144 2.10 8.18 -15.58
C VAL A 144 2.25 8.33 -17.09
N HIS A 145 1.15 8.54 -17.81
CA HIS A 145 1.12 8.87 -19.23
C HIS A 145 -0.25 9.48 -19.61
N LYS A 146 -0.42 9.87 -20.88
CA LYS A 146 -1.58 10.65 -21.36
C LYS A 146 -2.99 10.12 -20.98
N SER A 147 -3.14 8.84 -20.67
CA SER A 147 -4.42 8.21 -20.37
C SER A 147 -4.44 7.45 -19.02
N LEU A 148 -3.34 7.47 -18.27
CA LEU A 148 -3.22 6.78 -16.99
C LEU A 148 -2.51 7.67 -16.00
N GLY A 149 -3.15 7.94 -14.90
CA GLY A 149 -2.58 8.50 -13.69
C GLY A 149 -2.61 7.50 -12.54
N ARG A 150 -1.97 7.85 -11.46
CA ARG A 150 -2.09 7.21 -10.16
C ARG A 150 -2.42 8.26 -9.12
N VAL A 151 -3.14 7.87 -8.11
CA VAL A 151 -3.33 8.68 -6.91
C VAL A 151 -2.72 7.95 -5.73
N MET A 152 -1.86 8.63 -5.00
CA MET A 152 -1.35 8.17 -3.70
C MET A 152 -2.20 8.81 -2.61
N ILE A 153 -2.85 7.99 -1.82
CA ILE A 153 -3.75 8.40 -0.75
C ILE A 153 -3.11 8.10 0.59
N ILE A 154 -3.11 9.06 1.48
CA ILE A 154 -2.76 8.89 2.89
C ILE A 154 -4.05 8.92 3.69
N ALA A 155 -4.30 7.87 4.45
CA ALA A 155 -5.52 7.71 5.24
C ALA A 155 -5.21 7.21 6.66
N GLU A 156 -6.15 7.45 7.55
CA GLU A 156 -6.14 6.98 8.94
C GLU A 156 -7.48 6.30 9.24
N ALA A 157 -7.52 5.34 10.14
CA ALA A 157 -8.77 4.69 10.49
C ALA A 157 -9.79 5.71 11.02
N SER A 158 -11.02 5.61 10.56
CA SER A 158 -12.11 6.45 11.03
C SER A 158 -12.40 6.19 12.50
N THR A 159 -12.51 7.26 13.28
CA THR A 159 -12.86 7.19 14.70
C THR A 159 -14.36 7.06 14.94
N GLN A 160 -15.17 7.04 13.88
CA GLN A 160 -16.61 6.88 13.98
C GLN A 160 -16.98 5.40 13.80
N ASP A 161 -17.57 4.82 14.85
CA ASP A 161 -18.35 3.59 14.81
C ASP A 161 -19.71 3.82 14.17
#